data_0015aba0d3dca814e8fd9bf9e40a19ca
#
_entry.id   0015aba0d3dca814e8fd9bf9e40a19ca
#
_cell.length_a   1.000
_cell.length_b   1.000
_cell.length_c   1.000
_cell.angle_alpha   90.00
_cell.angle_beta   90.00
_cell.angle_gamma   90.00
#
_symmetry.space_group_name_H-M   'P 1'
#
loop_
_entity.id
_entity.type
_entity.pdbx_description
1 polymer ?
#
loop_
_entity_poly.entity_id
_entity_poly.type
_entity_poly.pdbx_seq_one_letter_code
_entity_poly.pdbx_strand_id
1 'polypeptide(L)'
;MTIYLVEDDTIYADFIKKSLSNNADYSIRTFFSAEEGLIALERSLPDVLIIDYKLPGMSGIDLYEKIKSRLSAKNKVVMLSSLDDGNMVLNFIQRGVRDYVIKDENVIESLEAVLNGNEDDYYLFN
;
A
#
# COMPACT_ATOMS: atom_id res chain seq x y z
N MET A 1 -0.48 -1.01 -15.37
CA MET A 1 -0.84 -0.46 -14.06
C MET A 1 0.41 -0.03 -13.32
N THR A 2 0.47 1.19 -12.88
CA THR A 2 1.61 1.75 -12.14
C THR A 2 1.36 1.57 -10.64
N ILE A 3 2.32 0.96 -9.95
CA ILE A 3 2.23 0.68 -8.51
C ILE A 3 3.44 1.30 -7.83
N TYR A 4 3.20 2.09 -6.79
CA TYR A 4 4.26 2.58 -5.90
C TYR A 4 4.18 1.81 -4.60
N LEU A 5 5.32 1.31 -4.15
CA LEU A 5 5.45 0.60 -2.88
C LEU A 5 6.38 1.39 -1.97
N VAL A 6 5.88 1.81 -0.82
CA VAL A 6 6.66 2.53 0.18
C VAL A 6 6.88 1.59 1.36
N GLU A 7 8.10 1.10 1.51
CA GLU A 7 8.48 0.09 2.50
C GLU A 7 9.96 0.25 2.84
N ASP A 8 10.29 0.48 4.11
CA ASP A 8 11.67 0.73 4.52
C ASP A 8 12.53 -0.55 4.63
N ASP A 9 11.90 -1.72 4.83
CA ASP A 9 12.61 -2.98 4.81
C ASP A 9 12.90 -3.37 3.37
N THR A 10 14.16 -3.23 2.96
CA THR A 10 14.56 -3.45 1.56
C THR A 10 14.36 -4.89 1.12
N ILE A 11 14.55 -5.85 2.02
CA ILE A 11 14.35 -7.27 1.72
C ILE A 11 12.86 -7.55 1.49
N TYR A 12 12.02 -7.04 2.36
CA TYR A 12 10.57 -7.22 2.24
C TYR A 12 10.02 -6.53 0.99
N ALA A 13 10.48 -5.31 0.73
CA ALA A 13 10.09 -4.56 -0.47
C ALA A 13 10.46 -5.33 -1.75
N ASP A 14 11.66 -5.90 -1.79
CA ASP A 14 12.11 -6.69 -2.93
C ASP A 14 11.27 -7.96 -3.10
N PHE A 15 10.92 -8.62 -2.01
CA PHE A 15 10.05 -9.78 -2.02
C PHE A 15 8.68 -9.44 -2.64
N ILE A 16 8.06 -8.37 -2.18
CA ILE A 16 6.75 -7.94 -2.71
C ILE A 16 6.88 -7.59 -4.19
N LYS A 17 7.89 -6.79 -4.54
CA LYS A 17 8.09 -6.37 -5.93
C LYS A 17 8.27 -7.57 -6.86
N LYS A 18 9.13 -8.51 -6.49
CA LYS A 18 9.37 -9.70 -7.30
C LYS A 18 8.12 -10.56 -7.44
N SER A 19 7.38 -10.72 -6.35
CA SER A 19 6.17 -11.55 -6.36
C SER A 19 5.09 -10.96 -7.25
N LEU A 20 4.89 -9.64 -7.19
CA LEU A 20 3.88 -8.97 -8.00
C LEU A 20 4.33 -8.80 -9.46
N SER A 21 5.63 -8.76 -9.72
CA SER A 21 6.18 -8.58 -11.07
C SER A 21 5.97 -9.79 -11.98
N ASN A 22 5.45 -10.90 -11.45
CA ASN A 22 5.02 -12.02 -12.27
C ASN A 22 3.88 -11.62 -13.21
N ASN A 23 3.14 -10.57 -12.88
CA ASN A 23 2.14 -10.00 -13.77
C ASN A 23 2.84 -8.92 -14.64
N ALA A 24 2.91 -9.16 -15.93
CA ALA A 24 3.60 -8.26 -16.87
C ALA A 24 2.92 -6.89 -17.00
N ASP A 25 1.65 -6.78 -16.61
CA ASP A 25 0.91 -5.52 -16.69
C ASP A 25 1.25 -4.56 -15.55
N TYR A 26 2.00 -5.01 -14.55
CA TYR A 26 2.36 -4.18 -13.39
C TYR A 26 3.73 -3.55 -13.58
N SER A 27 3.78 -2.23 -13.41
CA SER A 27 5.03 -1.47 -13.35
C SER A 27 5.21 -0.96 -11.92
N ILE A 28 6.19 -1.50 -11.21
CA ILE A 28 6.34 -1.30 -9.77
C ILE A 28 7.60 -0.48 -9.48
N ARG A 29 7.43 0.60 -8.73
CA ARG A 29 8.55 1.38 -8.18
C ARG A 29 8.51 1.29 -6.66
N THR A 30 9.68 1.13 -6.06
CA THR A 30 9.81 1.04 -4.61
C THR A 30 10.48 2.29 -4.05
N PHE A 31 10.02 2.71 -2.88
CA PHE A 31 10.58 3.84 -2.13
C PHE A 31 10.81 3.35 -0.71
N PHE A 32 11.95 3.70 -0.13
CA PHE A 32 12.36 3.14 1.15
C PHE A 32 12.06 4.06 2.34
N SER A 33 11.39 5.18 2.07
CA SER A 33 10.90 6.07 3.12
C SER A 33 9.66 6.80 2.61
N ALA A 34 8.86 7.32 3.54
CA ALA A 34 7.71 8.14 3.18
C ALA A 34 8.16 9.44 2.51
N GLU A 35 9.30 9.99 2.93
CA GLU A 35 9.86 11.20 2.35
C GLU A 35 10.19 11.01 0.87
N GLU A 36 10.86 9.90 0.52
CA GLU A 36 11.13 9.56 -0.88
C GLU A 36 9.85 9.37 -1.68
N GLY A 37 8.89 8.67 -1.09
CA GLY A 37 7.60 8.44 -1.72
C GLY A 37 6.86 9.73 -1.99
N LEU A 38 6.89 10.66 -1.04
CA LEU A 38 6.23 11.95 -1.18
C LEU A 38 6.78 12.73 -2.37
N ILE A 39 8.10 12.76 -2.54
CA ILE A 39 8.73 13.46 -3.66
C ILE A 39 8.22 12.91 -5.00
N ALA A 40 8.14 11.59 -5.12
CA ALA A 40 7.62 10.96 -6.33
C ALA A 40 6.14 11.25 -6.54
N LEU A 41 5.35 11.19 -5.47
CA LEU A 41 3.91 11.42 -5.52
C LEU A 41 3.56 12.87 -5.87
N GLU A 42 4.41 13.83 -5.53
CA GLU A 42 4.21 15.22 -5.92
C GLU A 42 4.34 15.40 -7.43
N ARG A 43 5.09 14.54 -8.10
CA ARG A 43 5.30 14.60 -9.55
C ARG A 43 4.24 13.83 -10.32
N SER A 44 3.86 12.66 -9.84
CA SER A 44 2.95 11.77 -10.55
C SER A 44 2.31 10.80 -9.57
N LEU A 45 1.01 10.58 -9.70
CA LEU A 45 0.28 9.63 -8.86
C LEU A 45 0.22 8.27 -9.57
N PRO A 46 0.44 7.17 -8.82
CA PRO A 46 0.29 5.82 -9.37
C PRO A 46 -1.18 5.41 -9.42
N ASP A 47 -1.45 4.32 -10.11
CA ASP A 47 -2.77 3.69 -10.03
C ASP A 47 -3.02 3.10 -8.66
N VAL A 48 -1.98 2.50 -8.06
CA VAL A 48 -2.06 1.92 -6.72
C VAL A 48 -0.86 2.38 -5.90
N LEU A 49 -1.11 2.79 -4.67
CA LEU A 49 -0.09 3.16 -3.71
C LEU A 49 -0.18 2.20 -2.53
N ILE A 50 0.86 1.40 -2.34
CA ILE A 50 0.98 0.47 -1.22
C ILE A 50 1.94 1.09 -0.21
N ILE A 51 1.47 1.33 1.00
CA ILE A 51 2.25 2.02 2.04
C ILE A 51 2.34 1.17 3.29
N ASP A 52 3.57 0.92 3.76
CA ASP A 52 3.77 0.34 5.08
C ASP A 52 3.35 1.34 6.15
N TYR A 53 2.60 0.87 7.12
CA TYR A 53 2.17 1.71 8.24
C TYR A 53 3.35 2.21 9.07
N LYS A 54 4.26 1.31 9.44
CA LYS A 54 5.40 1.63 10.33
C LYS A 54 6.62 2.01 9.53
N LEU A 55 6.74 3.28 9.21
CA LEU A 55 7.93 3.84 8.57
C LEU A 55 8.67 4.73 9.57
N PRO A 56 10.00 4.69 9.59
CA PRO A 56 10.77 5.63 10.42
C PRO A 56 10.62 7.05 9.86
N GLY A 57 10.63 8.04 10.74
CA GLY A 57 10.40 9.42 10.33
C GLY A 57 8.92 9.65 10.07
N MET A 58 8.58 10.11 8.86
CA MET A 58 7.18 10.27 8.47
C MET A 58 6.52 8.90 8.36
N SER A 59 5.39 8.70 9.05
CA SER A 59 4.67 7.43 9.02
C SER A 59 3.89 7.26 7.73
N GLY A 60 3.42 6.02 7.48
CA GLY A 60 2.57 5.76 6.32
C GLY A 60 1.28 6.55 6.33
N ILE A 61 0.65 6.70 7.51
CA ILE A 61 -0.59 7.45 7.60
C ILE A 61 -0.36 8.95 7.41
N ASP A 62 0.79 9.46 7.89
CA ASP A 62 1.16 10.86 7.64
C ASP A 62 1.35 11.13 6.15
N LEU A 63 1.99 10.21 5.45
CA LEU A 63 2.15 10.31 3.99
C LEU A 63 0.78 10.35 3.32
N TYR A 64 -0.12 9.45 3.70
CA TYR A 64 -1.47 9.41 3.16
C TYR A 64 -2.20 10.74 3.38
N GLU A 65 -2.12 11.29 4.58
CA GLU A 65 -2.77 12.58 4.91
C GLU A 65 -2.27 13.73 4.03
N LYS A 66 -1.00 13.70 3.65
CA LYS A 66 -0.43 14.76 2.82
C LYS A 66 -0.89 14.70 1.37
N ILE A 67 -1.27 13.53 0.87
CA ILE A 67 -1.59 13.35 -0.55
C ILE A 67 -3.06 13.10 -0.81
N LYS A 68 -3.87 12.80 0.22
CA LYS A 68 -5.24 12.32 0.01
C LYS A 68 -6.13 13.30 -0.76
N SER A 69 -5.89 14.59 -0.64
CA SER A 69 -6.69 15.61 -1.36
C SER A 69 -6.47 15.56 -2.88
N ARG A 70 -5.35 14.98 -3.32
CA ARG A 70 -5.02 14.85 -4.74
C ARG A 70 -5.47 13.52 -5.34
N LEU A 71 -5.92 12.58 -4.51
CA LEU A 71 -6.35 11.26 -4.95
C LEU A 71 -7.78 11.31 -5.48
N SER A 72 -8.05 10.50 -6.48
CA SER A 72 -9.39 10.31 -7.05
C SER A 72 -9.78 8.84 -6.92
N ALA A 73 -10.97 8.49 -7.39
CA ALA A 73 -11.43 7.11 -7.41
C ALA A 73 -10.52 6.19 -8.25
N LYS A 74 -9.68 6.77 -9.11
CA LYS A 74 -8.74 6.02 -9.95
C LYS A 74 -7.46 5.62 -9.21
N ASN A 75 -7.19 6.23 -8.06
CA ASN A 75 -5.99 5.99 -7.29
C ASN A 75 -6.35 5.16 -6.07
N LYS A 76 -5.91 3.92 -6.01
CA LYS A 76 -6.17 3.04 -4.88
C LYS A 76 -5.02 3.15 -3.88
N VAL A 77 -5.34 3.20 -2.59
CA VAL A 77 -4.34 3.20 -1.51
C VAL A 77 -4.54 1.96 -0.67
N VAL A 78 -3.46 1.23 -0.44
CA VAL A 78 -3.45 0.02 0.38
C VAL A 78 -2.44 0.19 1.50
N MET A 79 -2.88 0.04 2.74
CA MET A 79 -1.98 0.05 3.90
C MET A 79 -1.50 -1.36 4.22
N LEU A 80 -0.20 -1.50 4.42
CA LEU A 80 0.39 -2.74 4.95
C LEU A 80 0.55 -2.58 6.46
N SER A 81 0.08 -3.53 7.24
CA SER A 81 0.22 -3.48 8.69
C SER A 81 0.56 -4.86 9.25
N SER A 82 1.18 -4.89 10.43
CA SER A 82 1.46 -6.15 11.10
C SER A 82 0.20 -6.69 11.78
N LEU A 83 0.24 -7.98 12.14
CA LEU A 83 -0.88 -8.67 12.78
C LEU A 83 -1.34 -8.01 14.09
N ASP A 84 -0.43 -7.35 14.79
CA ASP A 84 -0.70 -6.80 16.12
C ASP A 84 -1.29 -5.40 16.09
N ASP A 85 -1.55 -4.85 14.93
CA ASP A 85 -1.95 -3.45 14.77
C ASP A 85 -3.46 -3.25 14.59
N GLY A 86 -4.29 -4.06 15.26
CA GLY A 86 -5.75 -3.99 15.11
C GLY A 86 -6.34 -2.60 15.36
N ASN A 87 -5.84 -1.87 16.36
CA ASN A 87 -6.30 -0.51 16.63
C ASN A 87 -5.93 0.45 15.50
N MET A 88 -4.86 0.16 14.79
CA MET A 88 -4.40 1.00 13.69
C MET A 88 -5.28 0.84 12.45
N VAL A 89 -5.83 -0.36 12.25
CA VAL A 89 -6.78 -0.59 11.15
C VAL A 89 -8.00 0.33 11.31
N LEU A 90 -8.52 0.44 12.52
CA LEU A 90 -9.63 1.37 12.79
C LEU A 90 -9.24 2.82 12.50
N ASN A 91 -8.01 3.20 12.86
CA ASN A 91 -7.50 4.54 12.58
C ASN A 91 -7.43 4.79 11.07
N PHE A 92 -6.97 3.83 10.28
CA PHE A 92 -6.93 3.94 8.82
C PHE A 92 -8.32 4.16 8.24
N ILE A 93 -9.28 3.36 8.68
CA ILE A 93 -10.66 3.45 8.19
C ILE A 93 -11.24 4.82 8.52
N GLN A 94 -11.02 5.30 9.74
CA GLN A 94 -11.51 6.62 10.16
C GLN A 94 -10.90 7.76 9.34
N ARG A 95 -9.70 7.57 8.82
CA ARG A 95 -9.01 8.58 8.01
C ARG A 95 -9.28 8.44 6.52
N GLY A 96 -10.08 7.45 6.12
CA GLY A 96 -10.50 7.28 4.73
C GLY A 96 -9.79 6.21 3.94
N VAL A 97 -8.84 5.49 4.54
CA VAL A 97 -8.20 4.36 3.88
C VAL A 97 -9.17 3.17 3.90
N ARG A 98 -9.47 2.64 2.74
CA ARG A 98 -10.43 1.54 2.61
C ARG A 98 -9.79 0.18 2.52
N ASP A 99 -8.57 0.12 1.99
CA ASP A 99 -7.89 -1.14 1.75
C ASP A 99 -6.69 -1.26 2.67
N TYR A 100 -6.63 -2.36 3.39
CA TYR A 100 -5.46 -2.69 4.20
C TYR A 100 -5.15 -4.17 4.02
N VAL A 101 -3.88 -4.51 4.14
CA VAL A 101 -3.40 -5.88 4.02
C VAL A 101 -2.44 -6.15 5.16
N ILE A 102 -2.59 -7.31 5.79
CA ILE A 102 -1.74 -7.70 6.90
C ILE A 102 -0.49 -8.40 6.36
N LYS A 103 0.65 -8.05 6.94
CA LYS A 103 1.94 -8.67 6.61
C LYS A 103 2.02 -10.06 7.23
N ASP A 104 1.36 -11.03 6.62
CA ASP A 104 1.40 -12.43 7.03
C ASP A 104 1.83 -13.30 5.86
N GLU A 105 1.69 -14.60 6.01
CA GLU A 105 2.07 -15.57 4.97
C GLU A 105 1.24 -15.45 3.70
N ASN A 106 0.07 -14.80 3.78
CA ASN A 106 -0.85 -14.62 2.65
C ASN A 106 -0.78 -13.22 2.04
N VAL A 107 0.25 -12.43 2.37
CA VAL A 107 0.34 -11.03 1.96
C VAL A 107 0.23 -10.86 0.44
N ILE A 108 0.87 -11.72 -0.34
CA ILE A 108 0.86 -11.59 -1.80
C ILE A 108 -0.52 -11.90 -2.35
N GLU A 109 -1.17 -12.95 -1.87
CA GLU A 109 -2.53 -13.28 -2.29
C GLU A 109 -3.51 -12.14 -1.96
N SER A 110 -3.36 -11.56 -0.78
CA SER A 110 -4.20 -10.45 -0.35
C SER A 110 -3.98 -9.21 -1.22
N LEU A 111 -2.72 -8.89 -1.52
CA LEU A 111 -2.41 -7.77 -2.41
C LEU A 111 -2.97 -8.01 -3.81
N GLU A 112 -2.82 -9.21 -4.34
CA GLU A 112 -3.35 -9.53 -5.66
C GLU A 112 -4.88 -9.43 -5.71
N ALA A 113 -5.57 -9.83 -4.65
CA ALA A 113 -7.02 -9.69 -4.55
C ALA A 113 -7.44 -8.23 -4.64
N VAL A 114 -6.74 -7.35 -3.91
CA VAL A 114 -7.01 -5.91 -3.96
C VAL A 114 -6.71 -5.34 -5.35
N LEU A 115 -5.56 -5.71 -5.93
CA LEU A 115 -5.14 -5.20 -7.24
C LEU A 115 -6.07 -5.65 -8.36
N ASN A 116 -6.66 -6.83 -8.24
CA ASN A 116 -7.58 -7.38 -9.24
C ASN A 116 -9.03 -6.91 -9.04
N GLY A 117 -9.29 -6.10 -8.01
CA GLY A 117 -10.65 -5.64 -7.72
C GLY A 117 -11.54 -6.69 -7.07
N ASN A 118 -10.93 -7.71 -6.44
CA ASN A 118 -11.66 -8.79 -5.78
C ASN A 118 -11.71 -8.61 -4.26
N GLU A 119 -11.40 -7.42 -3.78
CA GLU A 119 -11.33 -7.13 -2.35
C GLU A 119 -12.65 -7.39 -1.62
N ASP A 120 -13.78 -7.17 -2.28
CA ASP A 120 -15.09 -7.41 -1.67
C ASP A 120 -15.27 -8.90 -1.35
N ASP A 121 -14.89 -9.76 -2.29
CA ASP A 121 -14.93 -11.20 -2.09
C ASP A 121 -13.96 -11.63 -0.99
N TYR A 122 -12.76 -11.02 -0.98
CA TYR A 122 -11.75 -11.31 0.02
C TYR A 122 -12.24 -10.96 1.44
N TYR A 123 -12.85 -9.80 1.59
CA TYR A 123 -13.31 -9.35 2.92
C TYR A 123 -14.53 -10.10 3.41
N LEU A 124 -15.35 -10.66 2.52
CA LEU A 124 -16.48 -11.48 2.91
C LEU A 124 -16.05 -12.77 3.62
N PHE A 125 -14.89 -13.30 3.30
CA PHE A 125 -14.40 -14.57 3.80
C PHE A 125 -13.29 -14.45 4.85
N ASN A 126 -12.94 -13.27 5.22
CA ASN A 126 -11.94 -12.98 6.25
C ASN A 126 -12.54 -12.11 7.38
#